data_0dde4f0c5f4482de408c8cb54a84370f
#
_entry.id   0dde4f0c5f4482de408c8cb54a84370f
#
_cell.length_a   1.000
_cell.length_b   1.000
_cell.length_c   1.000
_cell.angle_alpha   90.00
_cell.angle_beta   90.00
_cell.angle_gamma   90.00
#
_symmetry.space_group_name_H-M   'P 1'
#
loop_
_entity.id
_entity.type
_entity.pdbx_description
1 polymer ?
#
loop_
_entity_poly.entity_id
_entity_poly.type
_entity_poly.pdbx_seq_one_letter_code
_entity_poly.pdbx_strand_id
1 'polypeptide(L)'
;VRREDVFARDAYQCVYCGQVFPPEELSVDHVQPRVRGGDRSGGNLVTACGPCNVRKGHRSVAAFLAAEPESRRNFRRLARHVWPRHLRAVEEELAQRARGAPRRPVDRVGTTED
;
A
#
# COMPACT_ATOMS: atom_id res chain seq x y z
N VAL A 1 -5.77 17.83 -7.30
CA VAL A 1 -5.04 17.86 -6.04
C VAL A 1 -3.55 17.95 -6.31
N ARG A 2 -2.89 18.88 -5.65
CA ARG A 2 -1.46 19.08 -5.86
C ARG A 2 -0.68 18.14 -4.96
N ARG A 3 0.48 17.70 -5.46
CA ARG A 3 1.31 16.78 -4.68
C ARG A 3 1.74 17.39 -3.34
N GLU A 4 2.01 18.68 -3.34
CA GLU A 4 2.41 19.36 -2.10
C GLU A 4 1.31 19.32 -1.04
N ASP A 5 0.06 19.35 -1.47
CA ASP A 5 -1.06 19.26 -0.53
C ASP A 5 -1.13 17.87 0.09
N VAL A 6 -0.84 16.84 -0.72
CA VAL A 6 -0.84 15.46 -0.20
C VAL A 6 0.31 15.29 0.80
N PHE A 7 1.49 15.80 0.48
CA PHE A 7 2.63 15.70 1.39
C PHE A 7 2.33 16.38 2.72
N ALA A 8 1.80 17.62 2.66
CA ALA A 8 1.52 18.38 3.88
C ALA A 8 0.45 17.67 4.72
N ARG A 9 -0.59 17.18 4.08
CA ARG A 9 -1.65 16.44 4.76
C ARG A 9 -1.12 15.22 5.48
N ASP A 10 -0.16 14.54 4.87
CA ASP A 10 0.43 13.32 5.41
C ASP A 10 1.65 13.62 6.29
N ALA A 11 1.88 14.90 6.61
CA ALA A 11 2.96 15.33 7.49
C ALA A 11 4.33 14.92 6.95
N TYR A 12 4.47 14.87 5.62
CA TYR A 12 5.72 14.52 4.95
C TYR A 12 6.21 13.14 5.35
N GLN A 13 5.29 12.26 5.72
CA GLN A 13 5.60 10.92 6.21
C GLN A 13 5.20 9.90 5.17
N CYS A 14 6.12 8.99 4.85
CA CYS A 14 5.84 7.88 3.95
C CYS A 14 4.86 6.91 4.64
N VAL A 15 3.75 6.59 3.98
CA VAL A 15 2.76 5.70 4.59
C VAL A 15 3.23 4.24 4.63
N TYR A 16 4.31 3.91 3.90
CA TYR A 16 4.80 2.54 3.85
C TYR A 16 5.92 2.26 4.85
N CYS A 17 6.88 3.17 4.99
CA CYS A 17 7.96 2.96 5.96
C CYS A 17 7.81 3.79 7.22
N GLY A 18 6.92 4.77 7.22
CA GLY A 18 6.65 5.57 8.41
C GLY A 18 7.66 6.67 8.69
N GLN A 19 8.64 6.86 7.82
CA GLN A 19 9.66 7.89 8.06
C GLN A 19 9.32 9.18 7.39
N VAL A 20 9.82 10.28 7.94
CA VAL A 20 9.60 11.64 7.43
C VAL A 20 10.74 12.00 6.49
N PHE A 21 10.43 12.66 5.39
CA PHE A 21 11.40 13.02 4.36
C PHE A 21 11.15 14.45 3.89
N PRO A 22 12.17 15.12 3.36
CA PRO A 22 11.95 16.40 2.69
C PRO A 22 11.13 16.18 1.41
N PRO A 23 10.41 17.23 0.96
CA PRO A 23 9.50 17.06 -0.20
C PRO A 23 10.18 16.53 -1.45
N GLU A 24 11.44 16.87 -1.67
CA GLU A 24 12.13 16.43 -2.89
C GLU A 24 12.40 14.93 -2.91
N GLU A 25 12.24 14.25 -1.77
CA GLU A 25 12.42 12.80 -1.69
C GLU A 25 11.09 12.06 -1.63
N LEU A 26 9.99 12.79 -1.79
CA LEU A 26 8.65 12.20 -1.70
C LEU A 26 7.97 12.23 -3.06
N SER A 27 7.01 11.33 -3.21
CA SER A 27 6.13 11.30 -4.37
C SER A 27 4.74 10.89 -3.91
N VAL A 28 3.77 11.03 -4.82
CA VAL A 28 2.41 10.54 -4.54
C VAL A 28 2.25 9.19 -5.21
N ASP A 29 1.50 8.33 -4.55
CA ASP A 29 1.20 7.00 -5.06
C ASP A 29 -0.31 6.84 -5.07
N HIS A 30 -0.84 6.19 -6.12
CA HIS A 30 -2.27 5.93 -6.23
C HIS A 30 -2.61 4.65 -5.47
N VAL A 31 -3.67 4.71 -4.67
CA VAL A 31 -4.11 3.53 -3.92
C VAL A 31 -4.82 2.55 -4.86
N GLN A 32 -5.75 3.06 -5.68
CA GLN A 32 -6.41 2.23 -6.68
C GLN A 32 -6.08 2.77 -8.08
N PRO A 33 -5.72 1.91 -9.01
CA PRO A 33 -5.46 2.34 -10.39
C PRO A 33 -6.75 2.75 -11.07
N ARG A 34 -6.62 3.48 -12.19
CA ARG A 34 -7.76 3.98 -12.91
C ARG A 34 -8.71 2.85 -13.34
N VAL A 35 -8.15 1.73 -13.76
CA VAL A 35 -8.98 0.60 -14.21
C VAL A 35 -9.83 0.00 -13.09
N ARG A 36 -9.55 0.36 -11.84
CA ARG A 36 -10.33 -0.10 -10.70
C ARG A 36 -11.06 1.05 -10.03
N GLY A 37 -11.34 2.11 -10.77
CA GLY A 37 -12.09 3.24 -10.24
C GLY A 37 -11.28 4.28 -9.54
N GLY A 38 -9.95 4.18 -9.59
CA GLY A 38 -9.08 5.19 -9.00
C GLY A 38 -8.94 6.41 -9.87
N ASP A 39 -8.66 7.54 -9.25
CA ASP A 39 -8.43 8.78 -9.95
C ASP A 39 -7.37 9.58 -9.19
N ARG A 40 -7.22 10.87 -9.51
CA ARG A 40 -6.24 11.72 -8.85
C ARG A 40 -6.81 12.52 -7.70
N SER A 41 -7.96 12.12 -7.19
CA SER A 41 -8.52 12.80 -6.02
C SER A 41 -7.65 12.53 -4.79
N GLY A 42 -7.73 13.44 -3.81
CA GLY A 42 -6.93 13.31 -2.61
C GLY A 42 -7.22 12.02 -1.85
N GLY A 43 -8.44 11.52 -1.95
CA GLY A 43 -8.82 10.29 -1.26
C GLY A 43 -8.22 9.02 -1.87
N ASN A 44 -7.58 9.13 -3.02
CA ASN A 44 -6.91 8.01 -3.68
C ASN A 44 -5.39 8.17 -3.75
N LEU A 45 -4.84 9.16 -3.07
CA LEU A 45 -3.41 9.44 -3.13
C LEU A 45 -2.80 9.35 -1.74
N VAL A 46 -1.58 8.80 -1.68
CA VAL A 46 -0.81 8.74 -0.45
C VAL A 46 0.61 9.22 -0.72
N THR A 47 1.28 9.64 0.35
CA THR A 47 2.69 10.05 0.30
C THR A 47 3.58 8.82 0.42
N ALA A 48 4.56 8.72 -0.47
CA ALA A 48 5.53 7.62 -0.45
C ALA A 48 6.92 8.17 -0.70
N CYS A 49 7.92 7.56 -0.07
CA CYS A 49 9.30 7.92 -0.32
C CYS A 49 9.85 7.16 -1.53
N GLY A 50 10.98 7.65 -2.07
CA GLY A 50 11.60 7.04 -3.23
C GLY A 50 11.92 5.56 -3.05
N PRO A 51 12.62 5.17 -1.99
CA PRO A 51 12.94 3.76 -1.78
C PRO A 51 11.71 2.85 -1.72
N CYS A 52 10.65 3.27 -1.05
CA CYS A 52 9.42 2.46 -1.00
C CYS A 52 8.76 2.36 -2.36
N ASN A 53 8.74 3.46 -3.13
CA ASN A 53 8.19 3.42 -4.48
C ASN A 53 8.98 2.47 -5.38
N VAL A 54 10.29 2.47 -5.27
CA VAL A 54 11.13 1.55 -6.05
C VAL A 54 10.83 0.11 -5.66
N ARG A 55 10.74 -0.18 -4.36
CA ARG A 55 10.43 -1.53 -3.90
C ARG A 55 9.06 -1.99 -4.36
N LYS A 56 8.08 -1.08 -4.33
CA LYS A 56 6.73 -1.42 -4.78
C LYS A 56 6.71 -1.73 -6.27
N GLY A 57 7.48 -0.95 -7.06
CA GLY A 57 7.56 -1.16 -8.49
C GLY A 57 6.20 -1.01 -9.14
N HIS A 58 5.86 -1.94 -10.03
CA HIS A 58 4.60 -1.89 -10.77
C HIS A 58 3.47 -2.65 -10.08
N ARG A 59 3.71 -3.16 -8.88
CA ARG A 59 2.70 -3.93 -8.18
C ARG A 59 1.57 -3.02 -7.69
N SER A 60 0.39 -3.59 -7.49
CA SER A 60 -0.68 -2.88 -6.81
C SER A 60 -0.29 -2.62 -5.36
N VAL A 61 -0.97 -1.67 -4.72
CA VAL A 61 -0.74 -1.44 -3.29
C VAL A 61 -0.97 -2.72 -2.52
N ALA A 62 -2.07 -3.44 -2.78
CA ALA A 62 -2.36 -4.65 -2.04
C ALA A 62 -1.31 -5.74 -2.25
N ALA A 63 -0.80 -5.88 -3.49
CA ALA A 63 0.26 -6.87 -3.74
C ALA A 63 1.53 -6.54 -2.96
N PHE A 64 1.90 -5.26 -2.95
CA PHE A 64 3.06 -4.81 -2.20
C PHE A 64 2.87 -5.05 -0.70
N LEU A 65 1.70 -4.67 -0.16
CA LEU A 65 1.42 -4.83 1.26
C LEU A 65 1.31 -6.30 1.66
N ALA A 66 0.83 -7.15 0.77
CA ALA A 66 0.78 -8.59 1.06
C ALA A 66 2.18 -9.16 1.27
N ALA A 67 3.16 -8.66 0.51
CA ALA A 67 4.53 -9.14 0.59
C ALA A 67 5.35 -8.47 1.69
N GLU A 68 4.89 -7.33 2.21
CA GLU A 68 5.67 -6.51 3.14
C GLU A 68 4.85 -6.24 4.41
N PRO A 69 4.95 -7.11 5.40
CA PRO A 69 4.12 -6.97 6.62
C PRO A 69 4.29 -5.64 7.35
N GLU A 70 5.51 -5.11 7.41
CA GLU A 70 5.73 -3.84 8.09
C GLU A 70 5.08 -2.69 7.33
N SER A 71 5.21 -2.69 6.00
CA SER A 71 4.56 -1.68 5.17
C SER A 71 3.04 -1.78 5.30
N ARG A 72 2.51 -2.99 5.42
CA ARG A 72 1.07 -3.19 5.61
C ARG A 72 0.60 -2.58 6.93
N ARG A 73 1.35 -2.81 8.01
CA ARG A 73 1.01 -2.21 9.29
C ARG A 73 1.06 -0.69 9.24
N ASN A 74 2.09 -0.15 8.61
CA ASN A 74 2.24 1.30 8.49
C ASN A 74 1.12 1.91 7.66
N PHE A 75 0.81 1.30 6.52
CA PHE A 75 -0.25 1.80 5.64
C PHE A 75 -1.57 1.86 6.41
N ARG A 76 -1.91 0.80 7.13
CA ARG A 76 -3.17 0.76 7.88
C ARG A 76 -3.23 1.85 8.95
N ARG A 77 -2.08 2.21 9.51
CA ARG A 77 -2.01 3.23 10.55
C ARG A 77 -1.93 4.64 9.97
N LEU A 78 -1.25 4.82 8.86
CA LEU A 78 -0.87 6.14 8.38
C LEU A 78 -1.69 6.65 7.20
N ALA A 79 -2.32 5.78 6.42
CA ALA A 79 -3.12 6.18 5.26
C ALA A 79 -4.51 6.66 5.71
N ARG A 80 -4.54 7.67 6.58
CA ARG A 80 -5.76 8.09 7.26
C ARG A 80 -6.69 8.91 6.39
N HIS A 81 -6.18 9.45 5.29
CA HIS A 81 -6.95 10.32 4.42
C HIS A 81 -7.40 9.64 3.14
N VAL A 82 -7.14 8.35 3.02
CA VAL A 82 -7.65 7.55 1.91
C VAL A 82 -9.15 7.32 2.14
N TRP A 83 -9.93 7.46 1.07
CA TRP A 83 -11.37 7.26 1.19
C TRP A 83 -11.69 5.81 1.56
N PRO A 84 -12.73 5.60 2.37
CA PRO A 84 -13.06 4.24 2.84
C PRO A 84 -13.24 3.23 1.73
N ARG A 85 -13.83 3.63 0.59
CA ARG A 85 -14.04 2.67 -0.51
C ARG A 85 -12.71 2.14 -1.05
N HIS A 86 -11.67 2.99 -1.06
CA HIS A 86 -10.36 2.56 -1.54
C HIS A 86 -9.65 1.71 -0.50
N LEU A 87 -9.81 2.04 0.78
CA LEU A 87 -9.26 1.20 1.85
C LEU A 87 -9.92 -0.17 1.85
N ARG A 88 -11.24 -0.23 1.65
CA ARG A 88 -11.93 -1.51 1.58
C ARG A 88 -11.45 -2.35 0.41
N ALA A 89 -11.22 -1.70 -0.75
CA ALA A 89 -10.73 -2.42 -1.92
C ALA A 89 -9.36 -3.05 -1.66
N VAL A 90 -8.48 -2.31 -0.98
CA VAL A 90 -7.17 -2.85 -0.61
C VAL A 90 -7.33 -4.03 0.34
N GLU A 91 -8.16 -3.90 1.36
CA GLU A 91 -8.36 -4.99 2.33
C GLU A 91 -8.98 -6.22 1.68
N GLU A 92 -9.90 -6.02 0.75
CA GLU A 92 -10.50 -7.14 0.03
C GLU A 92 -9.47 -7.88 -0.80
N GLU A 93 -8.61 -7.14 -1.49
CA GLU A 93 -7.57 -7.78 -2.29
C GLU A 93 -6.55 -8.49 -1.39
N LEU A 94 -6.20 -7.89 -0.25
CA LEU A 94 -5.33 -8.55 0.72
C LEU A 94 -5.95 -9.87 1.20
N ALA A 95 -7.24 -9.85 1.50
CA ALA A 95 -7.92 -11.07 1.94
C ALA A 95 -7.95 -12.12 0.85
N GLN A 96 -8.21 -11.71 -0.40
CA GLN A 96 -8.20 -12.63 -1.52
C GLN A 96 -6.84 -13.25 -1.72
N ARG A 97 -5.78 -12.44 -1.63
CA ARG A 97 -4.42 -12.95 -1.78
C ARG A 97 -4.06 -13.92 -0.68
N ALA A 98 -4.51 -13.67 0.54
CA ALA A 98 -4.26 -14.58 1.65
C ALA A 98 -4.96 -15.93 1.43
N ARG A 99 -6.20 -15.91 0.91
CA ARG A 99 -6.95 -17.14 0.65
C ARG A 99 -6.40 -17.90 -0.53
N GLY A 100 -5.96 -17.17 -1.57
CA GLY A 100 -5.47 -17.77 -2.79
C GLY A 100 -3.99 -18.09 -2.80
N ALA A 101 -3.26 -17.72 -1.75
CA ALA A 101 -1.82 -17.91 -1.71
C ALA A 101 -1.52 -19.42 -1.65
N PRO A 102 -0.51 -19.87 -2.39
CA PRO A 102 -0.12 -21.28 -2.29
C PRO A 102 0.33 -21.61 -0.87
N ARG A 103 -0.02 -22.77 -0.41
CA ARG A 103 0.45 -23.21 0.89
C ARG A 103 1.93 -23.48 0.80
N ARG A 104 2.62 -23.17 1.85
CA ARG A 104 4.04 -23.44 1.89
C ARG A 104 4.25 -24.94 1.85
N PRO A 105 5.20 -25.40 1.04
CA PRO A 105 5.48 -26.83 0.99
C PRO A 105 5.81 -27.40 2.36
N VAL A 106 6.51 -26.64 3.17
CA VAL A 106 6.89 -27.13 4.51
C VAL A 106 5.70 -27.25 5.43
N ASP A 107 4.67 -26.55 5.15
CA ASP A 107 3.48 -26.60 5.98
C ASP A 107 2.66 -27.83 5.72
N ARG A 108 3.03 -28.48 4.70
CA ARG A 108 2.33 -29.70 4.38
C ARG A 108 2.95 -30.87 5.01
N VAL A 109 3.43 -30.47 4.95
CA VAL A 109 3.69 -31.25 5.18
C VAL A 109 3.47 -31.70 5.53
N GLY A 110 3.38 -31.40 5.54
CA GLY A 110 3.29 -31.77 5.61
C GLY A 110 2.79 -32.03 5.73
N THR A 111 2.93 -31.91 5.91
CA THR A 111 2.63 -32.12 5.67
C THR A 111 2.06 -32.40 5.35
N THR A 112 2.10 -32.56 5.63
CA THR A 112 1.83 -32.84 5.18
C THR A 112 1.26 -33.12 4.97
N GLU A 113 1.25 -33.27 5.20
CA GLU A 113 1.05 -33.47 4.85
C GLU A 113 0.73 -33.71 4.51
N ASP A 114 0.84 -33.87 4.79
CA ASP A 114 1.00 -33.99 4.36
C ASP A 114 0.95 -34.16 3.96
#